data_23a09fcccee32a0b6f60481c1e724a1c
#
_entry.id   23a09fcccee32a0b6f60481c1e724a1c
#
_cell.length_a   1.000
_cell.length_b   1.000
_cell.length_c   1.000
_cell.angle_alpha   90.00
_cell.angle_beta   90.00
_cell.angle_gamma   90.00
#
_symmetry.space_group_name_H-M   'P 1'
#
loop_
_entity.id
_entity.type
_entity.pdbx_description
1 polymer ?
#
loop_
_entity_poly.entity_id
_entity_poly.type
_entity_poly.pdbx_seq_one_letter_code
_entity_poly.pdbx_strand_id
1 'polypeptide(L)'
;GEQVDRWARHVPPAAARLMDRFWPGALTLVLPADPGVHPAVTGGGDTVGLRVPNHPVPRALAAGLSGAVTGTSANRSGNPGAWGSAEEIVREFTGVVDWVVWGGGAAGDARREGAGNSPGSTVVRMIDDHPILLREGVLPFRDIIEFLQRG
;
A
#
# COMPACT_ATOMS: atom_id res chain seq x y z
N GLY A 1 6.44 -13.97 -3.68
CA GLY A 1 7.86 -13.63 -3.48
C GLY A 1 8.54 -12.98 -4.67
N GLU A 2 8.47 -13.58 -5.84
CA GLU A 2 9.34 -13.24 -7.00
C GLU A 2 9.31 -11.77 -7.48
N GLN A 3 8.26 -11.03 -7.20
CA GLN A 3 8.20 -9.62 -7.64
C GLN A 3 8.77 -8.64 -6.61
N VAL A 4 8.81 -9.00 -5.34
CA VAL A 4 9.32 -8.12 -4.27
C VAL A 4 10.82 -7.90 -4.42
N ASP A 5 11.57 -8.95 -4.79
CA ASP A 5 13.02 -8.92 -4.97
C ASP A 5 13.49 -7.98 -6.09
N ARG A 6 12.56 -7.53 -6.95
CA ARG A 6 12.85 -6.51 -7.98
C ARG A 6 12.85 -5.09 -7.41
N TRP A 7 12.26 -4.89 -6.25
CA TRP A 7 12.03 -3.57 -5.66
C TRP A 7 12.73 -3.39 -4.31
N ALA A 8 12.90 -4.50 -3.56
CA ALA A 8 13.59 -4.53 -2.28
C ALA A 8 14.95 -5.24 -2.41
N ARG A 9 16.01 -4.59 -1.95
CA ARG A 9 17.37 -5.16 -1.93
C ARG A 9 17.47 -6.40 -1.06
N HIS A 10 16.70 -6.43 0.00
CA HIS A 10 16.68 -7.51 0.98
C HIS A 10 15.31 -7.63 1.61
N VAL A 11 14.84 -8.86 1.75
CA VAL A 11 13.58 -9.21 2.43
C VAL A 11 13.92 -10.06 3.65
N PRO A 12 13.86 -9.51 4.87
CA PRO A 12 14.09 -10.28 6.09
C PRO A 12 13.09 -11.44 6.25
N PRO A 13 13.46 -12.54 6.92
CA PRO A 13 12.55 -13.67 7.15
C PRO A 13 11.22 -13.26 7.81
N ALA A 14 11.24 -12.36 8.79
CA ALA A 14 10.02 -11.85 9.41
C ALA A 14 9.14 -11.09 8.41
N ALA A 15 9.74 -10.30 7.49
CA ALA A 15 8.99 -9.61 6.44
C ALA A 15 8.32 -10.60 5.48
N ALA A 16 9.04 -11.65 5.06
CA ALA A 16 8.46 -12.70 4.21
C ALA A 16 7.26 -13.39 4.88
N ARG A 17 7.36 -13.74 6.15
CA ARG A 17 6.24 -14.30 6.95
C ARG A 17 5.05 -13.34 7.02
N LEU A 18 5.29 -12.04 7.19
CA LEU A 18 4.24 -11.03 7.20
C LEU A 18 3.55 -10.91 5.83
N MET A 19 4.30 -10.97 4.74
CA MET A 19 3.76 -10.99 3.37
C MET A 19 2.86 -12.21 3.17
N ASP A 20 3.32 -13.40 3.51
CA ASP A 20 2.54 -14.64 3.36
C ASP A 20 1.24 -14.62 4.16
N ARG A 21 1.24 -13.96 5.33
CA ARG A 21 0.09 -13.91 6.23
C ARG A 21 -0.91 -12.82 5.88
N PHE A 22 -0.43 -11.63 5.49
CA PHE A 22 -1.25 -10.41 5.40
C PHE A 22 -1.40 -9.85 3.98
N TRP A 23 -0.75 -10.43 2.97
CA TRP A 23 -0.96 -10.08 1.58
C TRP A 23 -1.74 -11.16 0.82
N PRO A 24 -2.65 -10.76 -0.05
CA PRO A 24 -3.15 -9.40 -0.34
C PRO A 24 -3.91 -8.80 0.85
N GLY A 25 -3.60 -7.53 1.20
CA GLY A 25 -4.26 -6.89 2.35
C GLY A 25 -3.79 -5.49 2.70
N ALA A 26 -4.16 -5.08 3.93
CA ALA A 26 -3.94 -3.73 4.46
C ALA A 26 -2.58 -3.55 5.15
N LEU A 27 -1.55 -4.26 4.73
CA LEU A 27 -0.20 -4.13 5.23
C LEU A 27 0.71 -3.54 4.15
N THR A 28 1.39 -2.43 4.47
CA THR A 28 2.51 -1.89 3.70
C THR A 28 3.80 -2.14 4.46
N LEU A 29 4.75 -2.82 3.82
CA LEU A 29 6.08 -3.06 4.36
C LEU A 29 7.08 -2.11 3.72
N VAL A 30 7.81 -1.37 4.56
CA VAL A 30 8.90 -0.49 4.14
C VAL A 30 10.21 -1.25 4.33
N LEU A 31 10.89 -1.49 3.20
CA LEU A 31 12.10 -2.29 3.08
C LEU A 31 13.23 -1.48 2.44
N PRO A 32 14.50 -1.88 2.59
CA PRO A 32 15.58 -1.29 1.84
C PRO A 32 15.32 -1.40 0.33
N ALA A 33 15.36 -0.27 -0.37
CA ALA A 33 15.09 -0.22 -1.81
C ALA A 33 16.21 -0.87 -2.61
N ASP A 34 15.86 -1.57 -3.69
CA ASP A 34 16.83 -1.95 -4.70
C ASP A 34 17.41 -0.69 -5.36
N PRO A 35 18.74 -0.65 -5.67
CA PRO A 35 19.36 0.49 -6.33
C PRO A 35 18.75 0.89 -7.68
N GLY A 36 18.04 -0.01 -8.33
CA GLY A 36 17.31 0.24 -9.58
C GLY A 36 15.97 0.98 -9.38
N VAL A 37 15.50 1.15 -8.15
CA VAL A 37 14.28 1.91 -7.87
C VAL A 37 14.54 3.41 -8.08
N HIS A 38 13.74 4.02 -8.95
CA HIS A 38 13.91 5.43 -9.28
C HIS A 38 13.76 6.34 -8.05
N PRO A 39 14.63 7.35 -7.84
CA PRO A 39 14.58 8.24 -6.67
C PRO A 39 13.24 8.94 -6.42
N ALA A 40 12.47 9.21 -7.47
CA ALA A 40 11.12 9.77 -7.32
C ALA A 40 10.15 8.85 -6.56
N VAL A 41 10.39 7.53 -6.57
CA VAL A 41 9.58 6.55 -5.82
C VAL A 41 9.97 6.49 -4.35
N THR A 42 11.28 6.60 -4.07
CA THR A 42 11.83 6.55 -2.71
C THR A 42 11.82 7.91 -2.01
N GLY A 43 11.45 8.99 -2.75
CA GLY A 43 11.58 10.36 -2.24
C GLY A 43 13.04 10.77 -2.00
N GLY A 44 13.99 10.13 -2.69
CA GLY A 44 15.42 10.34 -2.52
C GLY A 44 16.03 9.58 -1.33
N GLY A 45 15.24 8.76 -0.64
CA GLY A 45 15.69 7.88 0.45
C GLY A 45 16.18 6.51 -0.05
N ASP A 46 16.49 5.65 0.89
CA ASP A 46 17.03 4.31 0.69
C ASP A 46 16.01 3.18 0.91
N THR A 47 14.73 3.53 1.09
CA THR A 47 13.66 2.57 1.37
C THR A 47 12.49 2.71 0.39
N VAL A 48 11.75 1.62 0.22
CA VAL A 48 10.54 1.54 -0.60
C VAL A 48 9.40 0.90 0.19
N GLY A 49 8.21 1.48 0.11
CA GLY A 49 6.99 0.90 0.67
C GLY A 49 6.31 -0.01 -0.34
N LEU A 50 6.15 -1.29 0.00
CA LEU A 50 5.55 -2.31 -0.86
C LEU A 50 4.25 -2.84 -0.25
N ARG A 51 3.26 -3.09 -1.11
CA ARG A 51 1.97 -3.65 -0.72
C ARG A 51 1.34 -4.44 -1.86
N VAL A 52 0.67 -5.53 -1.54
CA VAL A 52 -0.27 -6.20 -2.45
C VAL A 52 -1.69 -5.90 -1.93
N PRO A 53 -2.46 -5.02 -2.60
CA PRO A 53 -3.80 -4.67 -2.14
C PRO A 53 -4.80 -5.81 -2.37
N ASN A 54 -5.77 -5.97 -1.46
CA ASN A 54 -6.88 -6.89 -1.63
C ASN A 54 -7.99 -6.28 -2.50
N HIS A 55 -7.62 -5.89 -3.73
CA HIS A 55 -8.54 -5.33 -4.71
C HIS A 55 -8.11 -5.75 -6.13
N PRO A 56 -9.03 -6.18 -7.00
CA PRO A 56 -8.67 -6.70 -8.33
C PRO A 56 -8.08 -5.62 -9.26
N VAL A 57 -8.60 -4.38 -9.22
CA VAL A 57 -8.20 -3.31 -10.15
C VAL A 57 -6.71 -2.96 -10.04
N PRO A 58 -6.16 -2.55 -8.89
CA PRO A 58 -4.73 -2.21 -8.80
C PRO A 58 -3.83 -3.41 -9.10
N ARG A 59 -4.27 -4.63 -8.79
CA ARG A 59 -3.53 -5.85 -9.13
C ARG A 59 -3.50 -6.11 -10.64
N ALA A 60 -4.61 -5.90 -11.33
CA ALA A 60 -4.67 -6.01 -12.79
C ALA A 60 -3.81 -4.93 -13.47
N LEU A 61 -3.85 -3.69 -12.98
CA LEU A 61 -2.99 -2.61 -13.46
C LEU A 61 -1.51 -2.94 -13.27
N ALA A 62 -1.11 -3.41 -12.09
CA ALA A 62 0.26 -3.82 -11.82
C ALA A 62 0.70 -4.96 -12.75
N ALA A 63 -0.15 -5.97 -12.96
CA ALA A 63 0.15 -7.08 -13.86
C ALA A 63 0.35 -6.63 -15.31
N GLY A 64 -0.40 -5.60 -15.78
CA GLY A 64 -0.26 -5.02 -17.10
C GLY A 64 0.94 -4.09 -17.27
N LEU A 65 1.56 -3.64 -16.19
CA LEU A 65 2.63 -2.63 -16.17
C LEU A 65 3.90 -3.16 -15.49
N SER A 66 4.48 -4.23 -16.00
CA SER A 66 5.76 -4.77 -15.51
C SER A 66 5.77 -5.23 -14.04
N GLY A 67 4.59 -5.43 -13.42
CA GLY A 67 4.45 -6.06 -12.10
C GLY A 67 4.23 -5.10 -10.93
N ALA A 68 4.37 -3.80 -11.10
CA ALA A 68 4.08 -2.82 -10.05
C ALA A 68 3.56 -1.50 -10.61
N VAL A 69 2.83 -0.78 -9.76
CA VAL A 69 2.42 0.62 -9.99
C VAL A 69 2.72 1.43 -8.73
N THR A 70 3.08 2.68 -8.90
CA THR A 70 3.16 3.59 -7.75
C THR A 70 1.78 3.88 -7.22
N GLY A 71 1.63 3.90 -5.89
CA GLY A 71 0.38 4.21 -5.22
C GLY A 71 0.56 5.36 -4.24
N THR A 72 -0.37 6.29 -4.27
CA THR A 72 -0.47 7.38 -3.30
C THR A 72 -1.92 7.55 -2.88
N SER A 73 -2.16 8.31 -1.81
CA SER A 73 -3.52 8.72 -1.46
C SER A 73 -4.09 9.63 -2.55
N ALA A 74 -5.34 9.37 -2.96
CA ALA A 74 -6.05 10.19 -3.95
C ALA A 74 -6.57 11.48 -3.28
N ASN A 75 -5.66 12.37 -2.88
CA ASN A 75 -6.01 13.66 -2.26
C ASN A 75 -4.94 14.70 -2.58
N ARG A 76 -5.33 15.97 -2.61
CA ARG A 76 -4.37 17.08 -2.63
C ARG A 76 -3.69 17.21 -1.28
N SER A 77 -2.44 17.66 -1.28
CA SER A 77 -1.68 17.88 -0.05
C SER A 77 -2.46 18.76 0.94
N GLY A 78 -2.64 18.28 2.17
CA GLY A 78 -3.40 18.98 3.21
C GLY A 78 -4.92 18.71 3.20
N ASN A 79 -5.46 17.96 2.23
CA ASN A 79 -6.86 17.56 2.20
C ASN A 79 -7.00 16.08 2.64
N PRO A 80 -7.86 15.72 3.60
CA PRO A 80 -8.00 14.34 4.06
C PRO A 80 -8.52 13.35 3.02
N GLY A 81 -9.09 13.81 1.89
CA GLY A 81 -9.40 12.97 0.74
C GLY A 81 -10.44 11.87 1.02
N ALA A 82 -11.53 12.23 1.68
CA ALA A 82 -12.67 11.33 1.82
C ALA A 82 -13.60 11.49 0.60
N TRP A 83 -13.62 10.51 -0.29
CA TRP A 83 -14.45 10.54 -1.49
C TRP A 83 -15.70 9.69 -1.30
N GLY A 84 -16.85 10.31 -1.37
CA GLY A 84 -18.17 9.64 -1.30
C GLY A 84 -18.64 9.07 -2.64
N SER A 85 -18.15 9.63 -3.75
CA SER A 85 -18.58 9.24 -5.10
C SER A 85 -17.50 9.39 -6.16
N ALA A 86 -17.71 8.75 -7.32
CA ALA A 86 -16.84 8.90 -8.47
C ALA A 86 -16.84 10.34 -9.01
N GLU A 87 -17.99 11.01 -8.97
CA GLU A 87 -18.16 12.37 -9.44
C GLU A 87 -17.33 13.37 -8.64
N GLU A 88 -17.17 13.15 -7.34
CA GLU A 88 -16.32 13.98 -6.47
C GLU A 88 -14.84 13.83 -6.87
N ILE A 89 -14.38 12.61 -7.12
CA ILE A 89 -13.02 12.34 -7.57
C ILE A 89 -12.78 12.96 -8.95
N VAL A 90 -13.70 12.76 -9.89
CA VAL A 90 -13.59 13.34 -11.23
C VAL A 90 -13.50 14.85 -11.14
N ARG A 91 -14.35 15.50 -10.35
CA ARG A 91 -14.34 16.96 -10.17
C ARG A 91 -13.03 17.47 -9.60
N GLU A 92 -12.49 16.77 -8.60
CA GLU A 92 -11.23 17.16 -7.93
C GLU A 92 -10.02 17.02 -8.83
N PHE A 93 -10.00 15.98 -9.68
CA PHE A 93 -8.83 15.63 -10.50
C PHE A 93 -9.00 15.93 -11.99
N THR A 94 -10.10 16.56 -12.42
CA THR A 94 -10.27 17.00 -13.81
C THR A 94 -9.08 17.87 -14.25
N GLY A 95 -8.46 17.48 -15.37
CA GLY A 95 -7.27 18.15 -15.92
C GLY A 95 -5.96 17.85 -15.19
N VAL A 96 -5.98 16.97 -14.17
CA VAL A 96 -4.80 16.57 -13.40
C VAL A 96 -4.41 15.13 -13.70
N VAL A 97 -5.40 14.24 -13.91
CA VAL A 97 -5.20 12.83 -14.27
C VAL A 97 -5.89 12.51 -15.58
N ASP A 98 -5.32 11.57 -16.34
CA ASP A 98 -5.88 11.15 -17.63
C ASP A 98 -7.07 10.21 -17.49
N TRP A 99 -7.07 9.38 -16.43
CA TRP A 99 -8.06 8.33 -16.21
C TRP A 99 -8.48 8.23 -14.75
N VAL A 100 -9.77 8.02 -14.53
CA VAL A 100 -10.35 7.65 -13.25
C VAL A 100 -11.01 6.29 -13.41
N VAL A 101 -10.52 5.30 -12.65
CA VAL A 101 -11.11 3.96 -12.59
C VAL A 101 -11.87 3.84 -11.28
N TRP A 102 -13.19 3.78 -11.35
CA TRP A 102 -14.04 3.61 -10.19
C TRP A 102 -14.36 2.12 -9.98
N GLY A 103 -13.88 1.54 -8.88
CA GLY A 103 -14.04 0.12 -8.55
C GLY A 103 -15.42 -0.25 -7.98
N GLY A 104 -16.37 0.71 -7.92
CA GLY A 104 -17.70 0.49 -7.39
C GLY A 104 -17.67 0.21 -5.89
N GLY A 105 -17.70 1.22 -5.05
CA GLY A 105 -18.08 1.10 -3.65
C GLY A 105 -19.58 1.27 -3.54
N ALA A 106 -20.38 0.21 -3.32
CA ALA A 106 -21.73 0.40 -2.85
C ALA A 106 -21.68 1.14 -1.51
N ALA A 107 -22.50 2.18 -1.38
CA ALA A 107 -22.72 2.83 -0.09
C ALA A 107 -23.11 1.73 0.92
N GLY A 108 -22.20 1.36 1.83
CA GLY A 108 -22.42 0.27 2.78
C GLY A 108 -21.19 -0.60 3.07
N ASP A 109 -20.20 -0.64 2.21
CA ASP A 109 -18.99 -1.42 2.41
C ASP A 109 -17.88 -0.60 3.10
N ALA A 110 -18.20 -0.03 4.26
CA ALA A 110 -17.27 0.74 5.11
C ALA A 110 -16.05 -0.07 5.60
N ARG A 111 -15.98 -1.36 5.23
CA ARG A 111 -14.88 -2.28 5.56
C ARG A 111 -13.92 -2.53 4.40
N ARG A 112 -14.16 -1.94 3.22
CA ARG A 112 -13.24 -2.05 2.08
C ARG A 112 -12.12 -1.03 2.21
N GLU A 113 -10.91 -1.50 2.10
CA GLU A 113 -9.72 -0.66 1.99
C GLU A 113 -9.90 0.37 0.87
N GLY A 114 -9.76 1.66 1.19
CA GLY A 114 -9.88 2.74 0.23
C GLY A 114 -11.25 3.38 0.08
N ALA A 115 -12.28 2.96 0.84
CA ALA A 115 -13.56 3.65 0.86
C ALA A 115 -13.54 4.78 1.91
N GLY A 116 -13.71 6.02 1.48
CA GLY A 116 -13.98 7.19 2.31
C GLY A 116 -13.07 7.36 3.54
N ASN A 117 -13.61 7.16 4.72
CA ASN A 117 -12.90 7.33 6.00
C ASN A 117 -12.03 6.14 6.43
N SER A 118 -11.58 5.28 5.51
CA SER A 118 -10.68 4.18 5.87
C SER A 118 -9.32 4.74 6.32
N PRO A 119 -8.78 4.29 7.48
CA PRO A 119 -7.45 4.71 7.94
C PRO A 119 -6.30 4.24 7.03
N GLY A 120 -6.63 3.53 5.94
CA GLY A 120 -5.67 3.01 4.99
C GLY A 120 -4.91 1.78 5.51
N SER A 121 -3.82 1.45 4.85
CA SER A 121 -2.95 0.35 5.29
C SER A 121 -2.13 0.72 6.52
N THR A 122 -1.85 -0.25 7.36
CA THR A 122 -0.81 -0.16 8.39
C THR A 122 0.56 -0.19 7.71
N VAL A 123 1.40 0.76 8.05
CA VAL A 123 2.74 0.91 7.46
C VAL A 123 3.78 0.55 8.50
N VAL A 124 4.56 -0.47 8.20
CA VAL A 124 5.59 -1.03 9.07
C VAL A 124 6.93 -1.02 8.35
N ARG A 125 7.94 -0.42 8.97
CA ARG A 125 9.33 -0.52 8.51
C ARG A 125 9.97 -1.75 9.14
N MET A 126 10.66 -2.55 8.31
CA MET A 126 11.47 -3.65 8.81
C MET A 126 12.92 -3.20 8.94
N ILE A 127 13.48 -3.37 10.14
CA ILE A 127 14.92 -3.28 10.38
C ILE A 127 15.34 -4.68 10.78
N ASP A 128 15.99 -5.38 9.86
CA ASP A 128 16.19 -6.83 9.95
C ASP A 128 14.84 -7.53 10.25
N ASP A 129 14.73 -8.35 11.26
CA ASP A 129 13.50 -9.03 11.66
C ASP A 129 12.62 -8.21 12.65
N HIS A 130 12.96 -6.94 12.90
CA HIS A 130 12.23 -6.10 13.85
C HIS A 130 11.27 -5.14 13.14
N PRO A 131 9.94 -5.27 13.37
CA PRO A 131 8.93 -4.37 12.83
C PRO A 131 8.85 -3.08 13.64
N ILE A 132 8.89 -1.95 12.94
CA ILE A 132 8.70 -0.61 13.50
C ILE A 132 7.44 -0.01 12.90
N LEU A 133 6.48 0.35 13.73
CA LEU A 133 5.25 1.00 13.29
C LEU A 133 5.55 2.43 12.83
N LEU A 134 5.23 2.73 11.56
CA LEU A 134 5.27 4.10 11.02
C LEU A 134 3.88 4.74 11.02
N ARG A 135 2.84 3.96 10.74
CA ARG A 135 1.44 4.41 10.77
C ARG A 135 0.53 3.22 11.01
N GLU A 136 -0.36 3.33 11.98
CA GLU A 136 -1.42 2.34 12.17
C GLU A 136 -2.57 2.62 11.21
N GLY A 137 -3.09 1.58 10.61
CA GLY A 137 -4.22 1.58 9.68
C GLY A 137 -5.27 0.55 10.06
N VAL A 138 -5.91 -0.05 9.05
CA VAL A 138 -6.96 -1.06 9.25
C VAL A 138 -6.46 -2.31 9.99
N LEU A 139 -5.21 -2.72 9.76
CA LEU A 139 -4.59 -3.86 10.44
C LEU A 139 -3.96 -3.38 11.75
N PRO A 140 -4.44 -3.80 12.94
CA PRO A 140 -3.84 -3.41 14.21
C PRO A 140 -2.38 -3.87 14.31
N PHE A 141 -1.48 -3.00 14.76
CA PHE A 141 -0.06 -3.34 14.87
C PHE A 141 0.20 -4.48 15.87
N ARG A 142 -0.63 -4.56 16.92
CA ARG A 142 -0.57 -5.68 17.89
C ARG A 142 -0.72 -7.06 17.21
N ASP A 143 -1.59 -7.17 16.18
CA ASP A 143 -1.84 -8.44 15.49
C ASP A 143 -0.59 -8.87 14.69
N ILE A 144 0.17 -7.91 14.18
CA ILE A 144 1.47 -8.13 13.51
C ILE A 144 2.50 -8.66 14.52
N ILE A 145 2.61 -8.03 15.68
CA ILE A 145 3.53 -8.44 16.74
C ILE A 145 3.18 -9.82 17.27
N GLU A 146 1.91 -10.06 17.59
CA GLU A 146 1.45 -11.38 18.05
C GLU A 146 1.73 -12.49 17.05
N PHE A 147 1.54 -12.22 15.76
CA PHE A 147 1.84 -13.20 14.72
C PHE A 147 3.34 -13.54 14.65
N LEU A 148 4.21 -12.54 14.74
CA LEU A 148 5.66 -12.77 14.71
C LEU A 148 6.18 -13.52 15.94
N GLN A 149 5.54 -13.34 17.10
CA GLN A 149 5.92 -14.02 18.35
C GLN A 149 5.48 -15.49 18.41
N ARG A 150 4.47 -15.89 17.62
CA ARG A 150 3.93 -17.26 17.64
C ARG A 150 4.69 -18.25 16.75
N GLY A 151 5.65 -17.85 16.04
CA GLY A 151 6.42 -18.66 15.06
C GLY A 151 7.88 -18.41 15.12
#